data_d928c28c45f04e518cd914fad4178dd0
#
_entry.id   d928c28c45f04e518cd914fad4178dd0
#
_cell.length_a   1.000
_cell.length_b   1.000
_cell.length_c   1.000
_cell.angle_alpha   90.00
_cell.angle_beta   90.00
_cell.angle_gamma   90.00
#
_symmetry.space_group_name_H-M   'P 1'
#
loop_
_entity.id
_entity.type
_entity.pdbx_description
1 polymer ?
#
loop_
_entity_poly.entity_id
_entity_poly.type
_entity_poly.pdbx_seq_one_letter_code
_entity_poly.pdbx_strand_id
1 'polypeptide(L)'
;MAGLHSVAGEKINRGLLLTPQDNYQVALDLACEQLLNSDLSERSAKSGAVLEKKESGKELIKITFLNQICEIKLPSMEMGCAGSEEEMPVWAKILILHYLNHSQGLPLSGKWITFRQLPGGSGYYPAHAKRTLNPLINAFGSNPEFLIEAAKLLGGRAVLLGDAAVTIFAFPHVPITFILWKGDEEFSPEANVLFDSTITENLSTEDVEVLCQMVALKMKKWAMS
;
A
#
# COMPACT_ATOMS: atom_id res chain seq x y z
N MET A 1 -68.42 0.96 0.79
CA MET A 1 -67.69 1.03 -0.50
C MET A 1 -66.25 1.46 -0.19
N ALA A 2 -65.37 0.49 -0.29
CA ALA A 2 -64.00 0.63 0.09
C ALA A 2 -63.16 1.09 -1.09
N GLY A 3 -62.42 2.19 -0.90
CA GLY A 3 -61.42 2.66 -1.85
C GLY A 3 -60.05 2.11 -1.48
N LEU A 4 -59.54 1.17 -2.24
CA LEU A 4 -58.19 0.63 -2.19
C LEU A 4 -57.23 1.64 -2.79
N HIS A 5 -56.38 2.29 -2.01
CA HIS A 5 -55.21 2.98 -2.48
C HIS A 5 -54.05 1.97 -2.62
N SER A 6 -53.72 1.70 -3.86
CA SER A 6 -52.54 0.97 -4.27
C SER A 6 -51.30 1.78 -3.93
N VAL A 7 -50.49 1.30 -2.98
CA VAL A 7 -49.15 1.82 -2.74
C VAL A 7 -48.26 1.13 -3.78
N ALA A 8 -47.80 1.92 -4.77
CA ALA A 8 -46.82 1.51 -5.73
C ALA A 8 -45.51 1.21 -5.00
N GLY A 9 -45.14 -0.08 -4.97
CA GLY A 9 -43.87 -0.52 -4.40
C GLY A 9 -42.70 0.07 -5.19
N GLU A 10 -41.92 0.91 -4.55
CA GLU A 10 -40.58 1.24 -4.99
C GLU A 10 -39.79 -0.04 -5.16
N LYS A 11 -39.48 -0.38 -6.39
CA LYS A 11 -38.46 -1.37 -6.72
C LYS A 11 -37.15 -0.81 -6.25
N ILE A 12 -36.72 -1.19 -5.05
CA ILE A 12 -35.35 -1.04 -4.59
C ILE A 12 -34.51 -1.77 -5.60
N ASN A 13 -33.82 -1.00 -6.45
CA ASN A 13 -32.81 -1.47 -7.37
C ASN A 13 -31.71 -2.12 -6.51
N ARG A 14 -31.77 -3.45 -6.35
CA ARG A 14 -30.68 -4.22 -5.76
C ARG A 14 -29.52 -4.08 -6.73
N GLY A 15 -28.72 -3.03 -6.52
CA GLY A 15 -27.45 -2.86 -7.20
C GLY A 15 -26.70 -4.18 -7.15
N LEU A 16 -26.17 -4.59 -8.31
CA LEU A 16 -25.30 -5.75 -8.43
C LEU A 16 -24.33 -5.74 -7.25
N LEU A 17 -24.43 -6.73 -6.37
CA LEU A 17 -23.41 -6.98 -5.36
C LEU A 17 -22.20 -7.50 -6.12
N LEU A 18 -21.30 -6.58 -6.49
CA LEU A 18 -20.03 -6.92 -7.13
C LEU A 18 -19.28 -7.89 -6.23
N THR A 19 -18.66 -8.91 -6.80
CA THR A 19 -17.73 -9.76 -6.05
C THR A 19 -16.52 -8.93 -5.62
N PRO A 20 -15.75 -9.32 -4.58
CA PRO A 20 -14.53 -8.62 -4.24
C PRO A 20 -13.57 -8.44 -5.42
N GLN A 21 -13.52 -9.40 -6.35
CA GLN A 21 -12.72 -9.31 -7.58
C GLN A 21 -13.25 -8.26 -8.55
N ASP A 22 -14.58 -8.16 -8.72
CA ASP A 22 -15.18 -7.13 -9.56
C ASP A 22 -14.89 -5.74 -9.01
N ASN A 23 -14.88 -5.56 -7.67
CA ASN A 23 -14.53 -4.31 -7.02
C ASN A 23 -13.08 -3.91 -7.30
N TYR A 24 -12.14 -4.87 -7.29
CA TYR A 24 -10.73 -4.59 -7.61
C TYR A 24 -10.54 -4.20 -9.08
N GLN A 25 -11.26 -4.82 -10.00
CA GLN A 25 -11.16 -4.45 -11.41
C GLN A 25 -11.71 -3.03 -11.66
N VAL A 26 -12.85 -2.69 -11.08
CA VAL A 26 -13.40 -1.33 -11.15
C VAL A 26 -12.44 -0.29 -10.58
N ALA A 27 -11.82 -0.57 -9.42
CA ALA A 27 -10.84 0.32 -8.82
C ALA A 27 -9.59 0.50 -9.71
N LEU A 28 -9.12 -0.59 -10.32
CA LEU A 28 -8.00 -0.57 -11.25
C LEU A 28 -8.32 0.30 -12.47
N ASP A 29 -9.48 0.08 -13.09
CA ASP A 29 -9.90 0.80 -14.30
C ASP A 29 -10.03 2.30 -14.03
N LEU A 30 -10.63 2.69 -12.90
CA LEU A 30 -10.73 4.08 -12.47
C LEU A 30 -9.36 4.72 -12.23
N ALA A 31 -8.45 4.01 -11.58
CA ALA A 31 -7.11 4.52 -11.32
C ALA A 31 -6.29 4.67 -12.63
N CYS A 32 -6.46 3.76 -13.59
CA CYS A 32 -5.88 3.86 -14.93
C CYS A 32 -6.42 5.08 -15.67
N GLU A 33 -7.75 5.25 -15.70
CA GLU A 33 -8.39 6.39 -16.37
C GLU A 33 -7.92 7.73 -15.76
N GLN A 34 -7.84 7.80 -14.44
CA GLN A 34 -7.35 9.00 -13.74
C GLN A 34 -5.92 9.36 -14.15
N LEU A 35 -5.02 8.38 -14.24
CA LEU A 35 -3.64 8.62 -14.64
C LEU A 35 -3.56 9.08 -16.12
N LEU A 36 -4.28 8.40 -17.02
CA LEU A 36 -4.28 8.72 -18.45
C LEU A 36 -4.85 10.12 -18.74
N ASN A 37 -5.77 10.63 -17.93
CA ASN A 37 -6.36 11.95 -18.06
C ASN A 37 -5.57 13.04 -17.31
N SER A 38 -4.44 12.72 -16.68
CA SER A 38 -3.61 13.65 -15.93
C SER A 38 -2.40 14.15 -16.74
N ASP A 39 -1.71 15.16 -16.21
CA ASP A 39 -0.38 15.52 -16.72
C ASP A 39 0.65 14.50 -16.21
N LEU A 40 1.05 13.58 -17.10
CA LEU A 40 1.98 12.50 -16.78
C LEU A 40 3.35 13.00 -16.34
N SER A 41 3.80 14.16 -16.86
CA SER A 41 5.09 14.76 -16.48
C SER A 41 5.01 15.29 -15.04
N GLU A 42 3.92 15.98 -14.70
CA GLU A 42 3.69 16.46 -13.35
C GLU A 42 3.54 15.29 -12.35
N ARG A 43 2.74 14.27 -12.70
CA ARG A 43 2.54 13.09 -11.83
C ARG A 43 3.84 12.32 -11.60
N SER A 44 4.64 12.14 -12.65
CA SER A 44 5.95 11.48 -12.53
C SER A 44 6.88 12.29 -11.63
N ALA A 45 6.97 13.60 -11.83
CA ALA A 45 7.81 14.46 -11.00
C ALA A 45 7.41 14.45 -9.53
N LYS A 46 6.10 14.56 -9.23
CA LYS A 46 5.58 14.53 -7.84
C LYS A 46 5.76 13.19 -7.14
N SER A 47 5.67 12.10 -7.88
CA SER A 47 5.82 10.74 -7.31
C SER A 47 7.27 10.26 -7.23
N GLY A 48 8.23 11.01 -7.80
CA GLY A 48 9.60 10.53 -7.94
C GLY A 48 9.76 9.42 -8.98
N ALA A 49 8.78 9.28 -9.88
CA ALA A 49 8.84 8.37 -11.01
C ALA A 49 9.59 9.01 -12.18
N VAL A 50 10.04 8.19 -13.11
CA VAL A 50 10.70 8.62 -14.36
C VAL A 50 9.75 8.37 -15.52
N LEU A 51 9.42 9.43 -16.28
CA LEU A 51 8.68 9.33 -17.54
C LEU A 51 9.65 9.28 -18.70
N GLU A 52 9.70 8.16 -19.40
CA GLU A 52 10.50 7.96 -20.61
C GLU A 52 9.60 8.09 -21.85
N LYS A 53 9.99 8.96 -22.78
CA LYS A 53 9.33 9.08 -24.09
C LYS A 53 10.16 8.31 -25.13
N LYS A 54 9.54 7.31 -25.76
CA LYS A 54 10.20 6.53 -26.82
C LYS A 54 9.99 7.19 -28.17
N GLU A 55 10.92 6.98 -29.08
CA GLU A 55 10.86 7.53 -30.49
C GLU A 55 9.56 7.07 -31.21
N SER A 56 8.99 5.93 -30.82
CA SER A 56 7.73 5.42 -31.36
C SER A 56 6.48 6.18 -30.90
N GLY A 57 6.61 7.25 -30.10
CA GLY A 57 5.52 7.97 -29.48
C GLY A 57 4.88 7.25 -28.28
N LYS A 58 5.40 6.09 -27.88
CA LYS A 58 4.99 5.39 -26.67
C LYS A 58 5.71 5.99 -25.47
N GLU A 59 5.00 6.07 -24.35
CA GLU A 59 5.56 6.52 -23.08
C GLU A 59 5.66 5.37 -22.08
N LEU A 60 6.62 5.46 -21.18
CA LEU A 60 6.88 4.47 -20.15
C LEU A 60 7.13 5.19 -18.83
N ILE A 61 6.33 4.88 -17.80
CA ILE A 61 6.59 5.35 -16.45
C ILE A 61 7.35 4.26 -15.69
N LYS A 62 8.46 4.64 -15.05
CA LYS A 62 9.25 3.80 -14.16
C LYS A 62 9.15 4.33 -12.74
N ILE A 63 8.77 3.46 -11.80
CA ILE A 63 8.64 3.81 -10.38
C ILE A 63 9.27 2.72 -9.51
N THR A 64 9.97 3.13 -8.46
CA THR A 64 10.45 2.17 -7.46
C THR A 64 9.32 1.82 -6.51
N PHE A 65 9.02 0.53 -6.41
CA PHE A 65 8.05 -0.04 -5.47
C PHE A 65 8.69 -1.22 -4.74
N LEU A 66 8.85 -1.11 -3.41
CA LEU A 66 9.47 -2.15 -2.56
C LEU A 66 10.79 -2.67 -3.11
N ASN A 67 11.70 -1.75 -3.40
CA ASN A 67 13.04 -2.02 -3.92
C ASN A 67 13.08 -2.65 -5.34
N GLN A 68 11.96 -2.66 -6.05
CA GLN A 68 11.88 -3.11 -7.45
C GLN A 68 11.49 -1.96 -8.37
N ILE A 69 12.05 -1.91 -9.56
CA ILE A 69 11.62 -0.98 -10.59
C ILE A 69 10.39 -1.58 -11.27
N CYS A 70 9.25 -0.90 -11.14
CA CYS A 70 8.02 -1.26 -11.81
C CYS A 70 7.81 -0.34 -13.02
N GLU A 71 7.31 -0.89 -14.10
CA GLU A 71 7.11 -0.23 -15.39
C GLU A 71 5.62 -0.21 -15.74
N ILE A 72 5.16 0.94 -16.25
CA ILE A 72 3.80 1.14 -16.75
C ILE A 72 3.91 1.61 -18.18
N LYS A 73 3.45 0.80 -19.14
CA LYS A 73 3.46 1.12 -20.56
C LYS A 73 2.22 1.91 -20.93
N LEU A 74 2.40 3.04 -21.56
CA LEU A 74 1.29 3.90 -21.98
C LEU A 74 1.12 3.85 -23.51
N PRO A 75 -0.13 3.91 -24.00
CA PRO A 75 -1.39 4.03 -23.25
C PRO A 75 -2.01 2.68 -22.81
N SER A 76 -1.35 1.54 -23.07
CA SER A 76 -1.93 0.20 -22.82
C SER A 76 -2.16 -0.13 -21.35
N MET A 77 -1.54 0.61 -20.42
CA MET A 77 -1.57 0.38 -18.98
C MET A 77 -1.07 -1.03 -18.56
N GLU A 78 -0.27 -1.68 -19.41
CA GLU A 78 0.45 -2.89 -19.01
C GLU A 78 1.45 -2.57 -17.90
N MET A 79 1.39 -3.32 -16.81
CA MET A 79 2.22 -3.12 -15.63
C MET A 79 2.99 -4.38 -15.27
N GLY A 80 4.26 -4.21 -14.90
CA GLY A 80 5.11 -5.29 -14.43
C GLY A 80 6.35 -4.75 -13.70
N CYS A 81 7.10 -5.62 -13.03
CA CYS A 81 8.38 -5.26 -12.43
C CYS A 81 9.53 -5.77 -13.30
N ALA A 82 10.56 -4.95 -13.45
CA ALA A 82 11.74 -5.31 -14.23
C ALA A 82 12.41 -6.58 -13.68
N GLY A 83 12.67 -7.55 -14.57
CA GLY A 83 13.30 -8.83 -14.19
C GLY A 83 12.39 -9.84 -13.50
N SER A 84 11.08 -9.59 -13.40
CA SER A 84 10.10 -10.54 -12.92
C SER A 84 9.24 -11.06 -14.07
N GLU A 85 9.09 -12.39 -14.16
CA GLU A 85 8.13 -13.04 -15.05
C GLU A 85 6.77 -13.24 -14.38
N GLU A 86 6.69 -13.01 -13.05
CA GLU A 86 5.44 -13.13 -12.32
C GLU A 86 4.50 -11.96 -12.65
N GLU A 87 3.23 -12.27 -12.89
CA GLU A 87 2.21 -11.26 -13.08
C GLU A 87 2.06 -10.42 -11.80
N MET A 88 2.06 -9.10 -11.97
CA MET A 88 1.84 -8.17 -10.86
C MET A 88 0.40 -8.31 -10.33
N PRO A 89 0.21 -8.60 -9.03
CA PRO A 89 -1.12 -8.71 -8.44
C PRO A 89 -1.92 -7.41 -8.59
N VAL A 90 -3.25 -7.53 -8.78
CA VAL A 90 -4.13 -6.38 -9.01
C VAL A 90 -4.05 -5.32 -7.91
N TRP A 91 -3.94 -5.72 -6.64
CA TRP A 91 -3.79 -4.79 -5.51
C TRP A 91 -2.49 -3.98 -5.59
N ALA A 92 -1.39 -4.57 -6.12
CA ALA A 92 -0.13 -3.85 -6.29
C ALA A 92 -0.23 -2.83 -7.45
N LYS A 93 -0.91 -3.21 -8.54
CA LYS A 93 -1.23 -2.29 -9.65
C LYS A 93 -2.02 -1.07 -9.14
N ILE A 94 -3.05 -1.31 -8.34
CA ILE A 94 -3.88 -0.25 -7.74
C ILE A 94 -3.05 0.66 -6.83
N LEU A 95 -2.24 0.11 -5.92
CA LEU A 95 -1.39 0.89 -5.02
C LEU A 95 -0.41 1.79 -5.78
N ILE A 96 0.24 1.26 -6.83
CA ILE A 96 1.16 2.04 -7.67
C ILE A 96 0.41 3.19 -8.37
N LEU A 97 -0.78 2.92 -8.93
CA LEU A 97 -1.57 3.93 -9.61
C LEU A 97 -2.12 4.98 -8.65
N HIS A 98 -2.60 4.57 -7.46
CA HIS A 98 -3.04 5.51 -6.43
C HIS A 98 -1.89 6.42 -6.00
N TYR A 99 -0.71 5.85 -5.75
CA TYR A 99 0.47 6.64 -5.42
C TYR A 99 0.83 7.65 -6.53
N LEU A 100 0.87 7.24 -7.80
CA LEU A 100 1.12 8.14 -8.93
C LEU A 100 0.06 9.25 -9.04
N ASN A 101 -1.20 8.91 -8.84
CA ASN A 101 -2.31 9.85 -8.96
C ASN A 101 -2.39 10.86 -7.80
N HIS A 102 -1.99 10.47 -6.58
CA HIS A 102 -2.21 11.28 -5.38
C HIS A 102 -0.95 11.96 -4.84
N SER A 103 0.25 11.45 -5.15
CA SER A 103 1.50 12.01 -4.59
C SER A 103 1.62 13.51 -4.88
N GLN A 104 1.91 14.29 -3.82
CA GLN A 104 2.07 15.74 -3.90
C GLN A 104 3.55 16.17 -4.05
N GLY A 105 4.50 15.23 -3.99
CA GLY A 105 5.93 15.53 -4.12
C GLY A 105 6.50 16.32 -2.95
N LEU A 106 5.84 16.28 -1.79
CA LEU A 106 6.32 16.98 -0.61
C LEU A 106 7.57 16.27 -0.03
N PRO A 107 8.56 17.03 0.44
CA PRO A 107 9.68 16.45 1.17
C PRO A 107 9.19 15.80 2.46
N LEU A 108 9.89 14.74 2.91
CA LEU A 108 9.59 14.10 4.19
C LEU A 108 9.67 15.12 5.33
N SER A 109 8.69 15.08 6.21
CA SER A 109 8.58 16.01 7.34
C SER A 109 9.54 15.69 8.47
N GLY A 110 10.00 14.43 8.57
CA GLY A 110 10.74 13.90 9.70
C GLY A 110 9.90 13.70 10.97
N LYS A 111 8.58 13.90 10.90
CA LYS A 111 7.66 13.67 12.02
C LYS A 111 7.01 12.31 11.88
N TRP A 112 7.19 11.47 12.90
CA TRP A 112 6.62 10.14 12.92
C TRP A 112 5.19 10.13 13.47
N ILE A 113 4.30 9.42 12.78
CA ILE A 113 2.93 9.15 13.22
C ILE A 113 2.65 7.64 13.18
N THR A 114 1.71 7.20 14.01
CA THR A 114 1.22 5.81 14.04
C THR A 114 -0.02 5.66 13.16
N PHE A 115 -0.41 4.42 12.88
CA PHE A 115 -1.63 4.12 12.10
C PHE A 115 -2.89 4.76 12.70
N ARG A 116 -2.99 4.84 14.04
CA ARG A 116 -4.15 5.46 14.73
C ARG A 116 -4.29 6.96 14.44
N GLN A 117 -3.21 7.62 14.06
CA GLN A 117 -3.18 9.06 13.76
C GLN A 117 -3.50 9.38 12.31
N LEU A 118 -3.63 8.36 11.44
CA LEU A 118 -4.13 8.54 10.08
C LEU A 118 -5.62 8.90 10.10
N PRO A 119 -6.14 9.59 9.08
CA PRO A 119 -7.57 9.87 8.94
C PRO A 119 -8.40 8.58 9.03
N GLY A 120 -9.29 8.47 10.02
CA GLY A 120 -10.06 7.24 10.26
C GLY A 120 -9.27 6.06 10.84
N GLY A 121 -7.95 6.18 11.01
CA GLY A 121 -7.04 5.11 11.43
C GLY A 121 -7.40 4.46 12.77
N SER A 122 -7.93 5.24 13.72
CA SER A 122 -8.38 4.68 15.01
C SER A 122 -9.51 3.67 14.84
N GLY A 123 -10.45 3.90 13.90
CA GLY A 123 -11.54 2.96 13.61
C GLY A 123 -11.05 1.70 12.90
N TYR A 124 -10.06 1.81 12.00
CA TYR A 124 -9.47 0.69 11.27
C TYR A 124 -8.39 -0.07 12.07
N TYR A 125 -7.94 0.46 13.20
CA TYR A 125 -6.82 -0.10 13.96
C TYR A 125 -6.99 -1.59 14.33
N PRO A 126 -8.17 -2.10 14.73
CA PRO A 126 -8.33 -3.53 15.02
C PRO A 126 -8.05 -4.41 13.79
N ALA A 127 -8.41 -3.95 12.59
CA ALA A 127 -8.10 -4.65 11.34
C ALA A 127 -6.59 -4.59 11.03
N HIS A 128 -5.98 -3.43 11.19
CA HIS A 128 -4.54 -3.22 11.06
C HIS A 128 -3.74 -4.11 12.00
N ALA A 129 -4.10 -4.16 13.29
CA ALA A 129 -3.46 -5.03 14.24
C ALA A 129 -3.54 -6.51 13.82
N LYS A 130 -4.72 -6.97 13.41
CA LYS A 130 -4.95 -8.35 12.98
C LYS A 130 -4.18 -8.73 11.72
N ARG A 131 -4.10 -7.83 10.73
CA ARG A 131 -3.58 -8.11 9.39
C ARG A 131 -2.09 -7.80 9.25
N THR A 132 -1.58 -6.85 10.03
CA THR A 132 -0.19 -6.37 9.96
C THR A 132 0.60 -6.73 11.21
N LEU A 133 0.18 -6.27 12.40
CA LEU A 133 0.98 -6.42 13.61
C LEU A 133 1.04 -7.86 14.10
N ASN A 134 -0.09 -8.57 14.18
CA ASN A 134 -0.10 -9.97 14.64
C ASN A 134 0.73 -10.91 13.75
N PRO A 135 0.69 -10.83 12.40
CA PRO A 135 1.61 -11.59 11.55
C PRO A 135 3.08 -11.33 11.82
N LEU A 136 3.48 -10.08 12.13
CA LEU A 136 4.86 -9.72 12.48
C LEU A 136 5.26 -10.29 13.84
N ILE A 137 4.41 -10.12 14.87
CA ILE A 137 4.61 -10.66 16.21
C ILE A 137 4.77 -12.19 16.14
N ASN A 138 3.88 -12.86 15.41
CA ASN A 138 3.90 -14.32 15.29
C ASN A 138 5.15 -14.85 14.54
N ALA A 139 5.69 -14.05 13.61
CA ALA A 139 6.86 -14.47 12.84
C ALA A 139 8.19 -14.11 13.53
N PHE A 140 8.24 -12.98 14.23
CA PHE A 140 9.50 -12.38 14.67
C PHE A 140 9.54 -12.05 16.16
N GLY A 141 8.43 -12.14 16.91
CA GLY A 141 8.33 -11.69 18.30
C GLY A 141 9.27 -12.42 19.27
N SER A 142 9.67 -13.66 18.97
CA SER A 142 10.66 -14.39 19.77
C SER A 142 12.11 -14.07 19.38
N ASN A 143 12.34 -13.71 18.12
CA ASN A 143 13.65 -13.41 17.55
C ASN A 143 13.55 -12.18 16.65
N PRO A 144 13.45 -10.97 17.23
CA PRO A 144 13.22 -9.73 16.48
C PRO A 144 14.28 -9.41 15.42
N GLU A 145 15.51 -9.87 15.61
CA GLU A 145 16.63 -9.71 14.67
C GLU A 145 16.32 -10.26 13.27
N PHE A 146 15.49 -11.29 13.17
CA PHE A 146 15.08 -11.84 11.86
C PHE A 146 14.20 -10.89 11.06
N LEU A 147 13.54 -9.91 11.69
CA LEU A 147 12.85 -8.85 10.99
C LEU A 147 13.80 -8.07 10.07
N ILE A 148 15.03 -7.81 10.56
CA ILE A 148 16.04 -7.05 9.81
C ILE A 148 16.46 -7.83 8.56
N GLU A 149 16.70 -9.14 8.71
CA GLU A 149 17.07 -9.99 7.58
C GLU A 149 15.93 -10.10 6.54
N ALA A 150 14.70 -10.33 7.01
CA ALA A 150 13.53 -10.40 6.15
C ALA A 150 13.29 -9.11 5.35
N ALA A 151 13.56 -7.95 5.96
CA ALA A 151 13.35 -6.65 5.33
C ALA A 151 14.40 -6.34 4.23
N LYS A 152 15.57 -6.96 4.23
CA LYS A 152 16.62 -6.76 3.21
C LYS A 152 16.09 -6.99 1.79
N LEU A 153 15.23 -7.98 1.60
CA LEU A 153 14.61 -8.27 0.30
C LEU A 153 13.77 -7.10 -0.23
N LEU A 154 13.24 -6.28 0.68
CA LEU A 154 12.42 -5.12 0.37
C LEU A 154 13.21 -3.81 0.42
N GLY A 155 14.54 -3.87 0.45
CA GLY A 155 15.41 -2.71 0.58
C GLY A 155 15.38 -2.07 1.97
N GLY A 156 14.94 -2.83 2.99
CA GLY A 156 14.83 -2.38 4.37
C GLY A 156 16.20 -2.10 4.99
N ARG A 157 16.24 -1.07 5.82
CA ARG A 157 17.43 -0.65 6.59
C ARG A 157 17.12 -0.69 8.06
N ALA A 158 18.00 -1.28 8.86
CA ALA A 158 17.86 -1.29 10.31
C ALA A 158 17.92 0.14 10.89
N VAL A 159 17.10 0.38 11.90
CA VAL A 159 17.08 1.63 12.69
C VAL A 159 17.04 1.28 14.17
N LEU A 160 17.50 2.23 15.00
CA LEU A 160 17.62 2.02 16.46
C LEU A 160 16.31 2.37 17.18
N LEU A 161 15.33 1.47 17.10
CA LEU A 161 14.04 1.58 17.80
C LEU A 161 13.60 0.19 18.26
N GLY A 162 12.98 0.08 19.45
CA GLY A 162 12.59 -1.20 20.02
C GLY A 162 13.77 -2.18 20.17
N ASP A 163 13.49 -3.47 20.15
CA ASP A 163 14.53 -4.51 20.13
C ASP A 163 14.99 -4.82 18.69
N ALA A 164 14.12 -4.62 17.69
CA ALA A 164 14.47 -4.57 16.29
C ALA A 164 13.53 -3.63 15.54
N ALA A 165 14.08 -2.86 14.61
CA ALA A 165 13.28 -2.04 13.73
C ALA A 165 13.93 -1.87 12.37
N VAL A 166 13.07 -1.72 11.34
CA VAL A 166 13.49 -1.54 9.95
C VAL A 166 12.65 -0.48 9.28
N THR A 167 13.29 0.37 8.49
CA THR A 167 12.62 1.31 7.60
C THR A 167 12.71 0.80 6.16
N ILE A 168 11.56 0.66 5.51
CA ILE A 168 11.42 0.27 4.11
C ILE A 168 10.81 1.46 3.35
N PHE A 169 11.45 1.88 2.27
CA PHE A 169 10.86 2.83 1.33
C PHE A 169 9.95 2.06 0.37
N ALA A 170 8.64 2.06 0.65
CA ALA A 170 7.69 1.38 -0.22
C ALA A 170 7.56 2.08 -1.57
N PHE A 171 7.56 3.40 -1.55
CA PHE A 171 7.68 4.30 -2.70
C PHE A 171 8.71 5.39 -2.39
N PRO A 172 9.15 6.21 -3.35
CA PRO A 172 10.15 7.26 -3.14
C PRO A 172 9.87 8.20 -1.96
N HIS A 173 8.60 8.53 -1.72
CA HIS A 173 8.16 9.42 -0.63
C HIS A 173 7.39 8.71 0.49
N VAL A 174 7.45 7.38 0.56
CA VAL A 174 6.68 6.58 1.54
C VAL A 174 7.61 5.65 2.34
N PRO A 175 8.36 6.18 3.32
CA PRO A 175 9.06 5.36 4.30
C PRO A 175 8.07 4.78 5.30
N ILE A 176 8.21 3.49 5.59
CA ILE A 176 7.44 2.76 6.60
C ILE A 176 8.42 2.11 7.55
N THR A 177 8.29 2.35 8.86
CA THR A 177 9.15 1.77 9.88
C THR A 177 8.39 0.76 10.72
N PHE A 178 8.79 -0.49 10.63
CA PHE A 178 8.26 -1.59 11.45
C PHE A 178 9.15 -1.74 12.68
N ILE A 179 8.53 -1.83 13.86
CA ILE A 179 9.22 -1.93 15.15
C ILE A 179 8.69 -3.16 15.87
N LEU A 180 9.60 -3.90 16.49
CA LEU A 180 9.27 -5.04 17.36
C LEU A 180 9.92 -4.85 18.73
N TRP A 181 9.16 -5.23 19.74
CA TRP A 181 9.63 -5.46 21.11
C TRP A 181 9.50 -6.94 21.41
N LYS A 182 10.58 -7.52 21.91
CA LYS A 182 10.62 -8.93 22.32
C LYS A 182 9.77 -9.11 23.57
N GLY A 183 9.00 -10.20 23.62
CA GLY A 183 8.34 -10.60 24.84
C GLY A 183 9.34 -11.19 25.85
N ASP A 184 8.97 -11.12 27.13
CA ASP A 184 9.66 -11.76 28.26
C ASP A 184 8.66 -12.56 29.12
N GLU A 185 9.06 -12.88 30.36
CA GLU A 185 8.19 -13.65 31.30
C GLU A 185 6.95 -12.85 31.75
N GLU A 186 7.01 -11.52 31.72
CA GLU A 186 5.95 -10.61 32.20
C GLU A 186 5.15 -9.98 31.05
N PHE A 187 5.77 -9.76 29.90
CA PHE A 187 5.16 -9.04 28.78
C PHE A 187 5.18 -9.85 27.49
N SER A 188 4.04 -9.86 26.81
CA SER A 188 3.95 -10.41 25.47
C SER A 188 4.72 -9.55 24.47
N PRO A 189 5.25 -10.12 23.36
CA PRO A 189 5.89 -9.35 22.32
C PRO A 189 4.92 -8.36 21.67
N GLU A 190 5.42 -7.20 21.31
CA GLU A 190 4.64 -6.13 20.69
C GLU A 190 5.24 -5.70 19.34
N ALA A 191 4.39 -5.13 18.49
CA ALA A 191 4.80 -4.52 17.24
C ALA A 191 4.09 -3.19 17.01
N ASN A 192 4.74 -2.30 16.30
CA ASN A 192 4.13 -1.06 15.82
C ASN A 192 4.65 -0.71 14.42
N VAL A 193 3.92 0.15 13.73
CA VAL A 193 4.33 0.73 12.45
C VAL A 193 4.27 2.24 12.53
N LEU A 194 5.36 2.88 12.12
CA LEU A 194 5.46 4.33 12.04
C LEU A 194 5.57 4.79 10.60
N PHE A 195 5.01 5.95 10.33
CA PHE A 195 5.02 6.62 9.04
C PHE A 195 5.54 8.04 9.19
N ASP A 196 6.18 8.58 8.15
CA ASP A 196 6.33 10.04 8.08
C ASP A 196 4.93 10.68 7.93
N SER A 197 4.70 11.82 8.60
CA SER A 197 3.37 12.46 8.60
C SER A 197 2.89 12.90 7.21
N THR A 198 3.80 12.97 6.22
CA THR A 198 3.44 13.25 4.81
C THR A 198 2.82 12.06 4.08
N ILE A 199 2.67 10.90 4.71
CA ILE A 199 2.09 9.71 4.07
C ILE A 199 0.68 9.98 3.53
N THR A 200 -0.11 10.79 4.22
CA THR A 200 -1.48 11.16 3.83
C THR A 200 -1.56 12.02 2.56
N GLU A 201 -0.43 12.62 2.15
CA GLU A 201 -0.28 13.37 0.90
C GLU A 201 0.05 12.46 -0.29
N ASN A 202 0.27 11.19 -0.03
CA ASN A 202 0.69 10.20 -1.02
C ASN A 202 -0.31 9.05 -1.17
N LEU A 203 -0.92 8.60 -0.07
CA LEU A 203 -1.79 7.43 -0.01
C LEU A 203 -2.96 7.65 0.93
N SER A 204 -4.10 7.04 0.62
CA SER A 204 -5.24 6.96 1.55
C SER A 204 -4.93 6.03 2.72
N THR A 205 -5.68 6.12 3.81
CA THR A 205 -5.53 5.20 4.96
C THR A 205 -5.78 3.74 4.55
N GLU A 206 -6.68 3.50 3.60
CA GLU A 206 -6.95 2.16 3.07
C GLU A 206 -5.76 1.62 2.29
N ASP A 207 -5.13 2.44 1.44
CA ASP A 207 -3.91 2.07 0.72
C ASP A 207 -2.75 1.78 1.67
N VAL A 208 -2.60 2.59 2.74
CA VAL A 208 -1.60 2.36 3.79
C VAL A 208 -1.82 1.03 4.49
N GLU A 209 -3.08 0.67 4.80
CA GLU A 209 -3.39 -0.64 5.41
C GLU A 209 -3.01 -1.80 4.48
N VAL A 210 -3.41 -1.74 3.21
CA VAL A 210 -3.08 -2.77 2.21
C VAL A 210 -1.56 -2.89 2.06
N LEU A 211 -0.86 -1.78 1.99
CA LEU A 211 0.59 -1.73 1.86
C LEU A 211 1.29 -2.36 3.07
N CYS A 212 0.90 -1.99 4.29
CA CYS A 212 1.48 -2.55 5.52
C CYS A 212 1.24 -4.05 5.64
N GLN A 213 0.00 -4.51 5.37
CA GLN A 213 -0.36 -5.93 5.37
C GLN A 213 0.53 -6.71 4.40
N MET A 214 0.69 -6.20 3.18
CA MET A 214 1.49 -6.85 2.16
C MET A 214 2.97 -6.95 2.55
N VAL A 215 3.56 -5.87 3.05
CA VAL A 215 4.96 -5.85 3.51
C VAL A 215 5.15 -6.86 4.65
N ALA A 216 4.24 -6.86 5.63
CA ALA A 216 4.28 -7.82 6.75
C ALA A 216 4.20 -9.28 6.26
N LEU A 217 3.32 -9.58 5.30
CA LEU A 217 3.19 -10.92 4.73
C LEU A 217 4.41 -11.35 3.91
N LYS A 218 5.03 -10.43 3.15
CA LYS A 218 6.27 -10.71 2.42
C LYS A 218 7.42 -11.02 3.38
N MET A 219 7.60 -10.24 4.44
CA MET A 219 8.60 -10.51 5.48
C MET A 219 8.32 -11.83 6.20
N LYS A 220 7.06 -12.09 6.58
CA LYS A 220 6.67 -13.37 7.20
C LYS A 220 6.97 -14.56 6.29
N LYS A 221 6.70 -14.47 4.99
CA LYS A 221 7.00 -15.57 4.03
C LYS A 221 8.50 -15.92 4.02
N TRP A 222 9.36 -14.91 4.12
CA TRP A 222 10.80 -15.13 4.24
C TRP A 222 11.16 -15.94 5.50
N ALA A 223 10.53 -15.67 6.64
CA ALA A 223 10.80 -16.39 7.89
C ALA A 223 10.33 -17.87 7.86
N MET A 224 9.52 -18.26 6.86
CA MET A 224 9.01 -19.62 6.68
C MET A 224 9.75 -20.41 5.60
N SER A 225 10.69 -19.78 4.87
CA SER A 225 11.50 -20.37 3.80
C SER A 225 12.86 -20.79 4.33
#